data_5d1d1bd052a5aeee8d281b2f3c52d294
#
_entry.id   5d1d1bd052a5aeee8d281b2f3c52d294
#
_cell.length_a   1.000
_cell.length_b   1.000
_cell.length_c   1.000
_cell.angle_alpha   90.00
_cell.angle_beta   90.00
_cell.angle_gamma   90.00
#
_symmetry.space_group_name_H-M   'P 1'
#
loop_
_entity.id
_entity.type
_entity.pdbx_description
1 polymer ?
#
loop_
_entity_poly.entity_id
_entity_poly.type
_entity_poly.pdbx_seq_one_letter_code
_entity_poly.pdbx_strand_id
1 'polypeptide(L)'
;MLDRVMRGAGAFALWMGLGLTACSGASEEAKKPTALLSPSLRAETAYRRLLADWSRASRAERLRMEIPIEELKKKYPTDPLVRQADALLSWIALEQGDLALALARARLVEKGVGTGTVGDIAHTVQGAALRRQGKPREALDLLAPLVSKLIDGWARSLFNAEIVESALQAGEWDYALGLMSIWQREAGLEERATVRAQIERNLERVPGLELSLWMRRPRGIEVASVAEEELEIRRLVAQRLATVARADKDAELAHQLLSIAGNLLGDQSDAVAQLAAGANRARVEARTVGLLLSLRNDKTRRRGADVAEGIAFGLGLPGSAARLVSRDDKGSPDRIEEALAALSADGASILIAGSDTQEATVAAMFAESRQIPVILLRPPARSARSDKARFTFVIGLDPDDIESALITALTARGASPLALLVDEPIPPRAPRPEIAHVRGCREAAASWKPLGVGGILLEAQPDCVRAAVVSSAPLRLKLAAGFESDPAGLPSGSVAASAGLYPIALGSKPRALEGWLKTHASPPGFWTALGRDAAVLAWAGVQSLPPRGTEDPQEVTARRALATSSLENAQADLWTTEAKGFAGARTLPRTVTVREISR
;
A
#
# COMPACT_ATOMS: atom_id res chain seq x y z
N MET A 1 -27.17 -25.18 10.11
CA MET A 1 -27.00 -23.72 10.09
C MET A 1 -27.09 -23.22 8.63
N LEU A 2 -28.14 -23.64 7.97
CA LEU A 2 -28.47 -23.40 6.57
C LEU A 2 -29.87 -22.79 6.57
N ASP A 3 -30.01 -21.49 6.92
CA ASP A 3 -31.34 -20.87 6.90
C ASP A 3 -31.30 -19.33 7.02
N ARG A 4 -30.39 -18.66 6.28
CA ARG A 4 -30.37 -17.19 6.27
C ARG A 4 -29.86 -16.53 4.97
N VAL A 5 -29.97 -17.19 3.81
CA VAL A 5 -29.55 -16.59 2.52
C VAL A 5 -30.69 -16.48 1.50
N MET A 6 -31.93 -16.74 1.88
CA MET A 6 -33.07 -16.63 0.95
C MET A 6 -34.13 -15.66 1.45
N ARG A 7 -33.79 -14.37 1.61
CA ARG A 7 -34.80 -13.27 1.69
C ARG A 7 -34.15 -11.97 1.21
N GLY A 8 -34.24 -11.71 -0.07
CA GLY A 8 -33.76 -10.46 -0.67
C GLY A 8 -34.10 -10.29 -2.16
N ALA A 9 -35.04 -11.04 -2.68
CA ALA A 9 -35.54 -10.86 -4.04
C ALA A 9 -37.05 -10.60 -4.00
N GLY A 10 -37.45 -9.34 -3.94
CA GLY A 10 -38.85 -8.99 -4.00
C GLY A 10 -39.12 -7.55 -3.57
N ALA A 11 -38.99 -6.59 -4.48
CA ALA A 11 -39.73 -5.32 -4.50
C ALA A 11 -39.07 -4.33 -5.49
N PHE A 12 -39.29 -4.56 -6.79
CA PHE A 12 -39.19 -3.51 -7.81
C PHE A 12 -40.21 -3.76 -8.91
N ALA A 13 -41.47 -3.59 -8.56
CA ALA A 13 -42.55 -3.45 -9.53
C ALA A 13 -43.58 -2.50 -8.93
N LEU A 14 -43.94 -1.51 -9.69
CA LEU A 14 -44.96 -0.50 -9.51
C LEU A 14 -44.47 0.92 -9.25
N TRP A 15 -44.16 1.61 -10.34
CA TRP A 15 -44.54 3.00 -10.56
C TRP A 15 -44.60 3.25 -12.08
N MET A 16 -45.71 2.80 -12.69
CA MET A 16 -46.24 3.36 -13.94
C MET A 16 -47.50 4.15 -13.55
N GLY A 17 -47.47 5.45 -13.73
CA GLY A 17 -48.60 6.32 -13.44
C GLY A 17 -48.42 7.71 -14.03
N LEU A 18 -48.85 7.87 -15.30
CA LEU A 18 -49.49 9.05 -15.89
C LEU A 18 -48.90 10.44 -15.63
N GLY A 19 -48.40 11.03 -16.69
CA GLY A 19 -48.14 12.46 -16.84
C GLY A 19 -48.04 12.85 -18.29
N LEU A 20 -49.19 12.84 -19.02
CA LEU A 20 -49.34 13.50 -20.31
C LEU A 20 -49.36 15.01 -20.08
N THR A 21 -48.33 15.72 -20.51
CA THR A 21 -48.41 17.12 -20.92
C THR A 21 -47.57 17.34 -22.15
N ALA A 22 -48.29 17.68 -23.21
CA ALA A 22 -47.74 18.11 -24.47
C ALA A 22 -47.01 19.46 -24.32
N CYS A 23 -45.87 19.64 -25.01
CA CYS A 23 -45.52 20.88 -25.68
C CYS A 23 -44.37 20.69 -26.66
N SER A 24 -44.72 20.87 -27.90
CA SER A 24 -43.98 21.52 -29.00
C SER A 24 -42.49 21.24 -29.22
N GLY A 25 -42.21 20.52 -30.29
CA GLY A 25 -41.43 21.00 -31.43
C GLY A 25 -39.98 21.43 -31.19
N ALA A 26 -39.09 20.45 -31.15
CA ALA A 26 -37.80 20.55 -31.82
C ALA A 26 -37.55 19.16 -32.44
N SER A 27 -37.59 19.06 -33.74
CA SER A 27 -37.19 17.89 -34.47
C SER A 27 -35.67 17.75 -34.33
N GLU A 28 -35.25 17.05 -33.29
CA GLU A 28 -33.94 16.42 -33.28
C GLU A 28 -33.96 15.41 -34.43
N GLU A 29 -33.30 15.76 -35.53
CA GLU A 29 -32.96 14.80 -36.55
C GLU A 29 -32.30 13.61 -35.86
N ALA A 30 -33.07 12.54 -35.68
CA ALA A 30 -32.55 11.25 -35.27
C ALA A 30 -31.43 10.92 -36.26
N LYS A 31 -30.17 11.07 -35.83
CA LYS A 31 -29.00 10.61 -36.59
C LYS A 31 -29.29 9.16 -36.95
N LYS A 32 -29.65 8.93 -38.22
CA LYS A 32 -29.79 7.59 -38.79
C LYS A 32 -28.59 6.79 -38.32
N PRO A 33 -28.76 5.59 -37.73
CA PRO A 33 -27.66 4.74 -37.36
C PRO A 33 -26.82 4.57 -38.61
N THR A 34 -25.58 5.00 -38.54
CA THR A 34 -24.62 4.85 -39.64
C THR A 34 -24.54 3.35 -39.92
N ALA A 35 -25.07 2.93 -41.08
CA ALA A 35 -25.07 1.52 -41.47
C ALA A 35 -23.61 1.02 -41.38
N LEU A 36 -23.38 0.05 -40.51
CA LEU A 36 -22.07 -0.58 -40.37
C LEU A 36 -21.73 -1.19 -41.73
N LEU A 37 -20.77 -0.63 -42.44
CA LEU A 37 -20.28 -1.16 -43.70
C LEU A 37 -19.77 -2.58 -43.46
N SER A 38 -20.32 -3.55 -44.15
CA SER A 38 -19.82 -4.92 -44.11
C SER A 38 -18.45 -5.00 -44.81
N PRO A 39 -17.49 -5.76 -44.25
CA PRO A 39 -16.20 -5.97 -44.92
C PRO A 39 -16.40 -6.57 -46.31
N SER A 40 -15.58 -6.15 -47.26
CA SER A 40 -15.58 -6.82 -48.56
C SER A 40 -14.96 -8.22 -48.41
N LEU A 41 -15.51 -9.23 -49.08
CA LEU A 41 -15.01 -10.61 -49.01
C LEU A 41 -13.50 -10.71 -49.33
N ARG A 42 -13.01 -9.85 -50.22
CA ARG A 42 -11.59 -9.77 -50.58
C ARG A 42 -10.74 -9.20 -49.47
N ALA A 43 -11.21 -8.15 -48.80
CA ALA A 43 -10.52 -7.58 -47.64
C ALA A 43 -10.50 -8.57 -46.48
N GLU A 44 -11.63 -9.22 -46.20
CA GLU A 44 -11.75 -10.22 -45.15
C GLU A 44 -10.79 -11.41 -45.36
N THR A 45 -10.73 -11.93 -46.60
CA THR A 45 -9.80 -13.03 -46.93
C THR A 45 -8.34 -12.61 -46.76
N ALA A 46 -7.98 -11.40 -47.20
CA ALA A 46 -6.62 -10.89 -47.04
C ALA A 46 -6.26 -10.66 -45.57
N TYR A 47 -7.21 -10.14 -44.77
CA TYR A 47 -7.00 -9.89 -43.35
C TYR A 47 -6.91 -11.18 -42.55
N ARG A 48 -7.76 -12.19 -42.81
CA ARG A 48 -7.67 -13.51 -42.18
C ARG A 48 -6.31 -14.19 -42.46
N ARG A 49 -5.79 -14.07 -43.67
CA ARG A 49 -4.46 -14.59 -43.99
C ARG A 49 -3.39 -13.86 -43.18
N LEU A 50 -3.44 -12.54 -43.14
CA LEU A 50 -2.53 -11.73 -42.36
C LEU A 50 -2.54 -12.13 -40.84
N LEU A 51 -3.72 -12.35 -40.27
CA LEU A 51 -3.85 -12.80 -38.87
C LEU A 51 -3.28 -14.20 -38.65
N ALA A 52 -3.47 -15.11 -39.61
CA ALA A 52 -2.88 -16.46 -39.54
C ALA A 52 -1.35 -16.41 -39.60
N ASP A 53 -0.80 -15.57 -40.45
CA ASP A 53 0.65 -15.34 -40.53
C ASP A 53 1.17 -14.68 -39.25
N TRP A 54 0.45 -13.67 -38.72
CA TRP A 54 0.78 -13.00 -37.49
C TRP A 54 0.79 -13.94 -36.27
N SER A 55 -0.19 -14.85 -36.16
CA SER A 55 -0.28 -15.78 -35.04
C SER A 55 0.88 -16.77 -34.98
N ARG A 56 1.46 -17.11 -36.12
CA ARG A 56 2.60 -18.04 -36.24
C ARG A 56 3.96 -17.34 -36.15
N ALA A 57 3.99 -16.03 -36.42
CA ALA A 57 5.21 -15.26 -36.51
C ALA A 57 5.89 -15.09 -35.16
N SER A 58 7.21 -15.14 -35.14
CA SER A 58 8.03 -14.71 -34.01
C SER A 58 7.90 -13.19 -33.79
N ARG A 59 8.33 -12.72 -32.61
CA ARG A 59 8.35 -11.27 -32.32
C ARG A 59 9.07 -10.45 -33.38
N ALA A 60 10.23 -10.93 -33.85
CA ALA A 60 11.01 -10.22 -34.88
C ALA A 60 10.30 -10.19 -36.23
N GLU A 61 9.60 -11.27 -36.60
CA GLU A 61 8.82 -11.34 -37.84
C GLU A 61 7.59 -10.43 -37.75
N ARG A 62 6.90 -10.37 -36.63
CA ARG A 62 5.76 -9.45 -36.41
C ARG A 62 6.15 -7.99 -36.61
N LEU A 63 7.33 -7.59 -36.15
CA LEU A 63 7.83 -6.22 -36.40
C LEU A 63 7.98 -5.91 -37.89
N ARG A 64 8.34 -6.90 -38.71
CA ARG A 64 8.46 -6.74 -40.17
C ARG A 64 7.11 -6.71 -40.90
N MET A 65 6.02 -7.11 -40.20
CA MET A 65 4.69 -7.11 -40.79
C MET A 65 4.06 -5.72 -40.88
N GLU A 66 4.73 -4.67 -40.43
CA GLU A 66 4.22 -3.30 -40.54
C GLU A 66 3.92 -2.95 -42.03
N ILE A 67 4.82 -3.28 -42.94
CA ILE A 67 4.65 -3.00 -44.37
C ILE A 67 3.43 -3.71 -44.95
N PRO A 68 3.25 -5.04 -44.83
CA PRO A 68 2.07 -5.70 -45.40
C PRO A 68 0.75 -5.27 -44.73
N ILE A 69 0.78 -4.83 -43.45
CA ILE A 69 -0.41 -4.29 -42.79
C ILE A 69 -0.77 -2.92 -43.39
N GLU A 70 0.19 -2.03 -43.58
CA GLU A 70 -0.05 -0.72 -44.19
C GLU A 70 -0.46 -0.84 -45.69
N GLU A 71 0.05 -1.82 -46.40
CA GLU A 71 -0.40 -2.13 -47.77
C GLU A 71 -1.86 -2.58 -47.79
N LEU A 72 -2.27 -3.44 -46.84
CA LEU A 72 -3.67 -3.86 -46.70
C LEU A 72 -4.57 -2.63 -46.46
N LYS A 73 -4.15 -1.72 -45.62
CA LYS A 73 -4.88 -0.47 -45.33
C LYS A 73 -4.99 0.43 -46.56
N LYS A 74 -3.94 0.60 -47.30
CA LYS A 74 -3.95 1.39 -48.56
C LYS A 74 -4.87 0.78 -49.60
N LYS A 75 -4.92 -0.55 -49.68
CA LYS A 75 -5.76 -1.26 -50.65
C LYS A 75 -7.24 -1.21 -50.36
N TYR A 76 -7.61 -1.12 -49.06
CA TYR A 76 -9.00 -1.14 -48.59
C TYR A 76 -9.28 0.00 -47.59
N PRO A 77 -9.13 1.28 -47.95
CA PRO A 77 -9.11 2.40 -47.03
C PRO A 77 -10.43 2.67 -46.32
N THR A 78 -11.56 2.26 -46.88
CA THR A 78 -12.90 2.44 -46.34
C THR A 78 -13.46 1.19 -45.66
N ASP A 79 -12.72 0.09 -45.69
CA ASP A 79 -13.18 -1.18 -45.11
C ASP A 79 -13.06 -1.18 -43.56
N PRO A 80 -14.05 -1.66 -42.86
CA PRO A 80 -14.02 -1.72 -41.37
C PRO A 80 -12.83 -2.55 -40.82
N LEU A 81 -12.29 -3.49 -41.58
CA LEU A 81 -11.10 -4.26 -41.22
C LEU A 81 -9.82 -3.41 -41.09
N VAL A 82 -9.77 -2.22 -41.70
CA VAL A 82 -8.64 -1.29 -41.53
C VAL A 82 -8.43 -0.94 -40.05
N ARG A 83 -9.53 -0.72 -39.32
CA ARG A 83 -9.46 -0.43 -37.87
C ARG A 83 -8.94 -1.63 -37.07
N GLN A 84 -9.26 -2.86 -37.50
CA GLN A 84 -8.71 -4.06 -36.89
C GLN A 84 -7.21 -4.17 -37.14
N ALA A 85 -6.74 -3.81 -38.32
CA ALA A 85 -5.32 -3.77 -38.65
C ALA A 85 -4.55 -2.75 -37.78
N ASP A 86 -5.19 -1.66 -37.36
CA ASP A 86 -4.60 -0.70 -36.41
C ASP A 86 -4.24 -1.28 -35.04
N ALA A 87 -4.91 -2.34 -34.60
CA ALA A 87 -4.54 -3.04 -33.37
C ALA A 87 -3.15 -3.70 -33.48
N LEU A 88 -2.88 -4.33 -34.63
CA LEU A 88 -1.58 -4.96 -34.88
C LEU A 88 -0.48 -3.91 -35.03
N LEU A 89 -0.78 -2.80 -35.74
CA LEU A 89 0.15 -1.67 -35.86
C LEU A 89 0.40 -0.97 -34.51
N SER A 90 -0.60 -0.92 -33.63
CA SER A 90 -0.42 -0.38 -32.29
C SER A 90 0.55 -1.22 -31.45
N TRP A 91 0.47 -2.56 -31.59
CA TRP A 91 1.43 -3.47 -30.96
C TRP A 91 2.85 -3.28 -31.53
N ILE A 92 3.00 -3.13 -32.85
CA ILE A 92 4.31 -2.87 -33.47
C ILE A 92 4.92 -1.57 -32.94
N ALA A 93 4.14 -0.49 -32.88
CA ALA A 93 4.60 0.79 -32.32
C ALA A 93 5.02 0.67 -30.85
N LEU A 94 4.27 -0.12 -30.05
CA LEU A 94 4.62 -0.40 -28.66
C LEU A 94 5.98 -1.10 -28.55
N GLU A 95 6.24 -2.08 -29.40
CA GLU A 95 7.49 -2.84 -29.40
C GLU A 95 8.68 -2.03 -29.93
N GLN A 96 8.42 -1.07 -30.82
CA GLN A 96 9.41 -0.10 -31.30
C GLN A 96 9.70 1.01 -30.26
N GLY A 97 8.91 1.09 -29.18
CA GLY A 97 9.06 2.08 -28.12
C GLY A 97 8.33 3.40 -28.38
N ASP A 98 7.59 3.53 -29.48
CA ASP A 98 6.76 4.70 -29.77
C ASP A 98 5.41 4.59 -29.03
N LEU A 99 5.43 4.94 -27.74
CA LEU A 99 4.26 4.85 -26.87
C LEU A 99 3.13 5.78 -27.29
N ALA A 100 3.47 6.94 -27.89
CA ALA A 100 2.46 7.92 -28.34
C ALA A 100 1.69 7.37 -29.53
N LEU A 101 2.39 6.83 -30.53
CA LEU A 101 1.79 6.22 -31.70
C LEU A 101 1.01 4.95 -31.35
N ALA A 102 1.56 4.11 -30.45
CA ALA A 102 0.88 2.92 -29.95
C ALA A 102 -0.47 3.26 -29.32
N LEU A 103 -0.52 4.25 -28.42
CA LEU A 103 -1.75 4.73 -27.78
C LEU A 103 -2.72 5.34 -28.79
N ALA A 104 -2.24 6.15 -29.73
CA ALA A 104 -3.07 6.79 -30.75
C ALA A 104 -3.78 5.73 -31.62
N ARG A 105 -3.03 4.73 -32.12
CA ARG A 105 -3.57 3.64 -32.94
C ARG A 105 -4.54 2.75 -32.15
N ALA A 106 -4.19 2.37 -30.91
CA ALA A 106 -5.05 1.55 -30.05
C ALA A 106 -6.41 2.22 -29.75
N ARG A 107 -6.41 3.54 -29.47
CA ARG A 107 -7.65 4.32 -29.25
C ARG A 107 -8.54 4.43 -30.50
N LEU A 108 -7.94 4.40 -31.71
CA LEU A 108 -8.72 4.37 -32.95
C LEU A 108 -9.52 3.07 -33.08
N VAL A 109 -8.93 1.95 -32.68
CA VAL A 109 -9.61 0.63 -32.68
C VAL A 109 -10.80 0.64 -31.74
N GLU A 110 -10.63 1.13 -30.52
CA GLU A 110 -11.67 1.18 -29.49
C GLU A 110 -12.92 1.95 -29.94
N LYS A 111 -12.74 3.08 -30.62
CA LYS A 111 -13.84 3.90 -31.15
C LYS A 111 -14.64 3.25 -32.29
N GLY A 112 -14.13 2.15 -32.85
CA GLY A 112 -14.72 1.60 -34.08
C GLY A 112 -15.22 0.17 -34.05
N VAL A 113 -14.68 -0.69 -33.19
CA VAL A 113 -14.92 -2.15 -33.28
C VAL A 113 -15.19 -2.79 -31.91
N GLY A 114 -15.18 -2.11 -30.85
CA GLY A 114 -15.58 -2.37 -29.45
C GLY A 114 -15.57 -3.79 -28.86
N THR A 115 -15.53 -4.88 -29.63
CA THR A 115 -15.63 -6.25 -29.11
C THR A 115 -14.78 -7.26 -29.88
N GLY A 116 -14.21 -8.25 -29.18
CA GLY A 116 -13.44 -9.37 -29.75
C GLY A 116 -11.92 -9.19 -29.65
N THR A 117 -11.19 -10.17 -30.13
CA THR A 117 -9.71 -10.31 -30.03
C THR A 117 -8.94 -9.03 -30.41
N VAL A 118 -9.45 -8.28 -31.35
CA VAL A 118 -8.81 -7.03 -31.82
C VAL A 118 -8.95 -5.89 -30.83
N GLY A 119 -10.14 -5.76 -30.22
CA GLY A 119 -10.37 -4.81 -29.14
C GLY A 119 -9.49 -5.13 -27.91
N ASP A 120 -9.34 -6.39 -27.63
CA ASP A 120 -8.54 -6.87 -26.49
C ASP A 120 -7.04 -6.64 -26.70
N ILE A 121 -6.55 -6.79 -27.93
CA ILE A 121 -5.17 -6.39 -28.30
C ILE A 121 -4.99 -4.88 -28.08
N ALA A 122 -5.94 -4.08 -28.54
CA ALA A 122 -5.87 -2.63 -28.39
C ALA A 122 -5.85 -2.21 -26.91
N HIS A 123 -6.70 -2.80 -26.06
CA HIS A 123 -6.68 -2.57 -24.60
C HIS A 123 -5.37 -3.04 -23.97
N THR A 124 -4.86 -4.20 -24.37
CA THR A 124 -3.57 -4.71 -23.89
C THR A 124 -2.44 -3.74 -24.21
N VAL A 125 -2.39 -3.22 -25.45
CA VAL A 125 -1.41 -2.23 -25.88
C VAL A 125 -1.54 -0.92 -25.10
N GLN A 126 -2.78 -0.45 -24.84
CA GLN A 126 -2.99 0.74 -24.02
C GLN A 126 -2.47 0.53 -22.58
N GLY A 127 -2.80 -0.60 -21.96
CA GLY A 127 -2.31 -0.96 -20.64
C GLY A 127 -0.79 -1.01 -20.60
N ALA A 128 -0.16 -1.70 -21.56
CA ALA A 128 1.28 -1.79 -21.68
C ALA A 128 1.96 -0.41 -21.87
N ALA A 129 1.37 0.46 -22.69
CA ALA A 129 1.88 1.81 -22.90
C ALA A 129 1.75 2.68 -21.65
N LEU A 130 0.62 2.62 -20.92
CA LEU A 130 0.43 3.30 -19.65
C LEU A 130 1.45 2.84 -18.62
N ARG A 131 1.66 1.53 -18.49
CA ARG A 131 2.68 0.97 -17.60
C ARG A 131 4.08 1.47 -17.92
N ARG A 132 4.47 1.45 -19.19
CA ARG A 132 5.78 1.95 -19.66
C ARG A 132 5.95 3.47 -19.48
N GLN A 133 4.85 4.21 -19.37
CA GLN A 133 4.83 5.64 -18.98
C GLN A 133 4.93 5.86 -17.45
N GLY A 134 5.11 4.83 -16.66
CA GLY A 134 5.16 4.92 -15.20
C GLY A 134 3.80 5.04 -14.51
N LYS A 135 2.73 4.60 -15.18
CA LYS A 135 1.34 4.63 -14.72
C LYS A 135 0.77 3.21 -14.54
N PRO A 136 1.41 2.34 -13.73
CA PRO A 136 1.03 0.94 -13.65
C PRO A 136 -0.38 0.74 -13.07
N ARG A 137 -0.86 1.65 -12.19
CA ARG A 137 -2.19 1.57 -11.61
C ARG A 137 -3.28 1.85 -12.64
N GLU A 138 -3.12 2.90 -13.45
CA GLU A 138 -4.03 3.19 -14.55
C GLU A 138 -4.07 2.02 -15.57
N ALA A 139 -2.90 1.40 -15.83
CA ALA A 139 -2.81 0.22 -16.68
C ALA A 139 -3.59 -0.97 -16.09
N LEU A 140 -3.44 -1.21 -14.80
CA LEU A 140 -4.12 -2.30 -14.10
C LEU A 140 -5.64 -2.10 -14.10
N ASP A 141 -6.13 -0.89 -13.80
CA ASP A 141 -7.54 -0.53 -13.82
C ASP A 141 -8.19 -0.75 -15.20
N LEU A 142 -7.42 -0.50 -16.27
CA LEU A 142 -7.86 -0.75 -17.65
C LEU A 142 -7.90 -2.25 -17.98
N LEU A 143 -6.93 -3.03 -17.52
CA LEU A 143 -6.76 -4.44 -17.89
C LEU A 143 -7.59 -5.39 -17.01
N ALA A 144 -7.79 -5.09 -15.73
CA ALA A 144 -8.46 -5.97 -14.79
C ALA A 144 -9.88 -6.45 -15.22
N PRO A 145 -10.74 -5.59 -15.82
CA PRO A 145 -12.06 -6.03 -16.30
C PRO A 145 -12.02 -7.05 -17.45
N LEU A 146 -10.84 -7.24 -18.07
CA LEU A 146 -10.65 -8.14 -19.20
C LEU A 146 -10.25 -9.56 -18.80
N VAL A 147 -9.80 -9.78 -17.57
CA VAL A 147 -9.30 -11.07 -17.06
C VAL A 147 -10.30 -12.21 -17.29
N SER A 148 -11.60 -11.95 -17.14
CA SER A 148 -12.65 -12.96 -17.28
C SER A 148 -13.27 -13.05 -18.68
N LYS A 149 -12.86 -12.17 -19.62
CA LYS A 149 -13.54 -12.00 -20.91
C LYS A 149 -12.79 -12.63 -22.07
N LEU A 150 -11.64 -13.19 -21.90
CA LEU A 150 -10.66 -13.35 -22.94
C LEU A 150 -10.50 -14.75 -23.52
N ILE A 151 -10.18 -14.91 -24.73
CA ILE A 151 -9.43 -14.41 -25.87
C ILE A 151 -8.54 -15.51 -26.39
N ASP A 152 -8.29 -15.52 -27.65
CA ASP A 152 -7.55 -16.58 -28.33
C ASP A 152 -6.03 -16.41 -28.29
N GLY A 153 -5.33 -17.52 -28.09
CA GLY A 153 -3.96 -17.77 -28.48
C GLY A 153 -2.91 -16.74 -27.98
N TRP A 154 -2.09 -16.25 -28.89
CA TRP A 154 -0.97 -15.34 -28.60
C TRP A 154 -1.37 -14.02 -27.92
N ALA A 155 -2.56 -13.51 -28.19
CA ALA A 155 -3.07 -12.29 -27.57
C ALA A 155 -3.31 -12.49 -26.08
N ARG A 156 -3.73 -13.68 -25.66
CA ARG A 156 -3.91 -14.04 -24.26
C ARG A 156 -2.59 -14.07 -23.50
N SER A 157 -1.56 -14.72 -24.09
CA SER A 157 -0.23 -14.77 -23.48
C SER A 157 0.35 -13.36 -23.28
N LEU A 158 0.20 -12.49 -24.28
CA LEU A 158 0.60 -11.09 -24.18
C LEU A 158 -0.16 -10.35 -23.08
N PHE A 159 -1.48 -10.51 -23.05
CA PHE A 159 -2.33 -9.88 -22.03
C PHE A 159 -1.93 -10.32 -20.62
N ASN A 160 -1.79 -11.64 -20.38
CA ASN A 160 -1.43 -12.18 -19.09
C ASN A 160 -0.06 -11.66 -18.62
N ALA A 161 0.91 -11.57 -19.53
CA ALA A 161 2.21 -10.98 -19.21
C ALA A 161 2.10 -9.50 -18.81
N GLU A 162 1.33 -8.70 -19.55
CA GLU A 162 1.21 -7.27 -19.26
C GLU A 162 0.40 -6.95 -18.01
N ILE A 163 -0.66 -7.71 -17.72
CA ILE A 163 -1.45 -7.49 -16.51
C ILE A 163 -0.69 -7.91 -15.26
N VAL A 164 0.04 -9.03 -15.29
CA VAL A 164 0.94 -9.45 -14.20
C VAL A 164 2.00 -8.38 -13.95
N GLU A 165 2.64 -7.90 -15.01
CA GLU A 165 3.67 -6.87 -14.92
C GLU A 165 3.12 -5.54 -14.38
N SER A 166 1.90 -5.16 -14.78
CA SER A 166 1.22 -3.97 -14.27
C SER A 166 0.88 -4.11 -12.78
N ALA A 167 0.41 -5.27 -12.36
CA ALA A 167 0.12 -5.55 -10.95
C ALA A 167 1.39 -5.51 -10.09
N LEU A 168 2.49 -6.10 -10.56
CA LEU A 168 3.78 -6.06 -9.87
C LEU A 168 4.31 -4.64 -9.72
N GLN A 169 4.26 -3.83 -10.78
CA GLN A 169 4.71 -2.44 -10.72
C GLN A 169 3.80 -1.53 -9.91
N ALA A 170 2.51 -1.86 -9.81
CA ALA A 170 1.56 -1.17 -8.94
C ALA A 170 1.67 -1.57 -7.46
N GLY A 171 2.48 -2.60 -7.12
CA GLY A 171 2.59 -3.13 -5.77
C GLY A 171 1.38 -3.97 -5.33
N GLU A 172 0.55 -4.41 -6.27
CA GLU A 172 -0.62 -5.27 -6.00
C GLU A 172 -0.21 -6.75 -5.99
N TRP A 173 0.67 -7.11 -5.05
CA TRP A 173 1.39 -8.39 -5.01
C TRP A 173 0.46 -9.60 -4.98
N ASP A 174 -0.56 -9.54 -4.15
CA ASP A 174 -1.53 -10.61 -4.02
C ASP A 174 -2.30 -10.88 -5.31
N TYR A 175 -2.73 -9.81 -5.95
CA TYR A 175 -3.41 -9.89 -7.24
C TYR A 175 -2.46 -10.41 -8.32
N ALA A 176 -1.19 -9.97 -8.34
CA ALA A 176 -0.18 -10.47 -9.25
C ALA A 176 0.04 -11.98 -9.12
N LEU A 177 0.11 -12.51 -7.88
CA LEU A 177 0.26 -13.95 -7.62
C LEU A 177 -0.95 -14.75 -8.12
N GLY A 178 -2.17 -14.23 -7.93
CA GLY A 178 -3.38 -14.82 -8.49
C GLY A 178 -3.37 -14.85 -10.02
N LEU A 179 -2.95 -13.74 -10.65
CA LEU A 179 -2.82 -13.65 -12.12
C LEU A 179 -1.75 -14.60 -12.68
N MET A 180 -0.64 -14.81 -11.97
CA MET A 180 0.38 -15.80 -12.36
C MET A 180 -0.19 -17.22 -12.41
N SER A 181 -1.07 -17.58 -11.47
CA SER A 181 -1.76 -18.87 -11.48
C SER A 181 -2.68 -19.01 -12.70
N ILE A 182 -3.39 -17.94 -13.07
CA ILE A 182 -4.23 -17.90 -14.26
C ILE A 182 -3.36 -18.03 -15.52
N TRP A 183 -2.27 -17.27 -15.59
CA TRP A 183 -1.35 -17.30 -16.73
C TRP A 183 -0.75 -18.71 -16.95
N GLN A 184 -0.27 -19.37 -15.88
CA GLN A 184 0.26 -20.73 -15.95
C GLN A 184 -0.80 -21.73 -16.45
N ARG A 185 -2.05 -21.60 -16.00
CA ARG A 185 -3.17 -22.45 -16.42
C ARG A 185 -3.53 -22.26 -17.89
N GLU A 186 -3.51 -21.03 -18.37
CA GLU A 186 -3.90 -20.66 -19.73
C GLU A 186 -2.78 -20.85 -20.76
N ALA A 187 -1.54 -21.07 -20.32
CA ALA A 187 -0.40 -21.30 -21.18
C ALA A 187 -0.55 -22.61 -21.97
N GLY A 188 -0.37 -22.55 -23.27
CA GLY A 188 -0.29 -23.72 -24.15
C GLY A 188 0.91 -24.62 -23.77
N LEU A 189 0.85 -25.91 -24.12
CA LEU A 189 1.90 -26.87 -23.77
C LEU A 189 3.30 -26.40 -24.19
N GLU A 190 3.42 -25.78 -25.36
CA GLU A 190 4.69 -25.25 -25.89
C GLU A 190 5.19 -24.01 -25.15
N GLU A 191 4.29 -23.23 -24.56
CA GLU A 191 4.61 -21.98 -23.85
C GLU A 191 4.85 -22.18 -22.36
N ARG A 192 4.38 -23.27 -21.76
CA ARG A 192 4.41 -23.52 -20.29
C ARG A 192 5.79 -23.32 -19.68
N ALA A 193 6.84 -23.84 -20.33
CA ALA A 193 8.20 -23.68 -19.81
C ALA A 193 8.67 -22.22 -19.80
N THR A 194 8.32 -21.47 -20.86
CA THR A 194 8.65 -20.04 -20.97
C THR A 194 7.87 -19.21 -19.96
N VAL A 195 6.57 -19.49 -19.80
CA VAL A 195 5.71 -18.84 -18.82
C VAL A 195 6.20 -19.10 -17.40
N ARG A 196 6.53 -20.36 -17.08
CA ARG A 196 7.11 -20.74 -15.79
C ARG A 196 8.38 -19.95 -15.49
N ALA A 197 9.34 -19.90 -16.42
CA ALA A 197 10.57 -19.16 -16.25
C ALA A 197 10.34 -17.63 -16.08
N GLN A 198 9.29 -17.11 -16.71
CA GLN A 198 8.89 -15.70 -16.50
C GLN A 198 8.27 -15.48 -15.12
N ILE A 199 7.44 -16.41 -14.66
CA ILE A 199 6.86 -16.37 -13.30
C ILE A 199 7.96 -16.46 -12.25
N GLU A 200 8.94 -17.34 -12.39
CA GLU A 200 10.09 -17.44 -11.48
C GLU A 200 10.83 -16.09 -11.36
N ARG A 201 11.13 -15.43 -12.48
CA ARG A 201 11.73 -14.08 -12.49
C ARG A 201 10.82 -13.03 -11.83
N ASN A 202 9.53 -13.11 -12.05
CA ASN A 202 8.57 -12.20 -11.43
C ASN A 202 8.50 -12.38 -9.91
N LEU A 203 8.58 -13.62 -9.42
CA LEU A 203 8.61 -13.93 -7.99
C LEU A 203 9.85 -13.36 -7.29
N GLU A 204 10.96 -13.16 -7.99
CA GLU A 204 12.15 -12.50 -7.42
C GLU A 204 11.88 -11.05 -7.01
N ARG A 205 10.91 -10.41 -7.63
CA ARG A 205 10.52 -9.01 -7.39
C ARG A 205 9.48 -8.86 -6.28
N VAL A 206 8.80 -9.95 -5.91
CA VAL A 206 7.79 -9.95 -4.85
C VAL A 206 8.50 -10.00 -3.49
N PRO A 207 8.18 -9.10 -2.56
CA PRO A 207 8.76 -9.13 -1.22
C PRO A 207 8.49 -10.45 -0.50
N GLY A 208 9.47 -10.96 0.27
CA GLY A 208 9.36 -12.23 0.99
C GLY A 208 8.18 -12.26 1.96
N LEU A 209 7.87 -11.14 2.62
CA LEU A 209 6.70 -11.01 3.48
C LEU A 209 5.38 -11.23 2.73
N GLU A 210 5.23 -10.68 1.54
CA GLU A 210 4.03 -10.85 0.71
C GLU A 210 3.86 -12.31 0.25
N LEU A 211 4.96 -12.94 -0.15
CA LEU A 211 4.97 -14.37 -0.47
C LEU A 211 4.56 -15.22 0.74
N SER A 212 5.06 -14.88 1.94
CA SER A 212 4.73 -15.57 3.18
C SER A 212 3.25 -15.40 3.55
N LEU A 213 2.70 -14.20 3.43
CA LEU A 213 1.28 -13.92 3.66
C LEU A 213 0.39 -14.68 2.67
N TRP A 214 0.77 -14.69 1.39
CA TRP A 214 0.02 -15.43 0.36
C TRP A 214 0.02 -16.94 0.62
N MET A 215 1.15 -17.53 1.02
CA MET A 215 1.24 -18.94 1.35
C MET A 215 0.34 -19.37 2.52
N ARG A 216 0.08 -18.48 3.47
CA ARG A 216 -0.75 -18.73 4.66
C ARG A 216 -2.25 -18.67 4.40
N ARG A 217 -2.68 -18.15 3.25
CA ARG A 217 -4.11 -18.07 2.95
C ARG A 217 -4.74 -19.46 2.95
N PRO A 218 -5.87 -19.62 3.64
CA PRO A 218 -6.59 -20.88 3.59
C PRO A 218 -6.98 -21.16 2.14
N ARG A 219 -6.76 -22.38 1.70
CA ARG A 219 -7.27 -22.87 0.41
C ARG A 219 -8.78 -22.68 0.43
N GLY A 220 -9.34 -22.06 -0.61
CA GLY A 220 -10.79 -21.97 -0.74
C GLY A 220 -11.40 -23.35 -0.63
N ILE A 221 -12.37 -23.52 0.27
CA ILE A 221 -12.97 -24.82 0.62
C ILE A 221 -13.76 -25.43 -0.55
N GLU A 222 -13.94 -24.71 -1.66
CA GLU A 222 -14.92 -25.04 -2.68
C GLU A 222 -14.41 -25.88 -3.87
N VAL A 223 -13.12 -26.21 -3.95
CA VAL A 223 -12.65 -27.03 -5.09
C VAL A 223 -11.93 -28.28 -4.57
N ALA A 224 -12.60 -29.40 -4.69
CA ALA A 224 -12.07 -30.72 -4.33
C ALA A 224 -10.82 -31.16 -5.14
N SER A 225 -10.42 -30.39 -6.14
CA SER A 225 -9.14 -30.47 -6.83
C SER A 225 -8.54 -29.06 -6.88
N VAL A 226 -7.56 -28.78 -6.03
CA VAL A 226 -6.65 -27.66 -6.30
C VAL A 226 -6.06 -27.92 -7.67
N ALA A 227 -6.30 -27.01 -8.62
CA ALA A 227 -5.77 -27.19 -9.96
C ALA A 227 -4.25 -27.39 -9.86
N GLU A 228 -3.71 -28.31 -10.64
CA GLU A 228 -2.28 -28.65 -10.61
C GLU A 228 -1.40 -27.41 -10.78
N GLU A 229 -1.90 -26.45 -11.54
CA GLU A 229 -1.26 -25.16 -11.80
C GLU A 229 -1.18 -24.27 -10.55
N GLU A 230 -2.20 -24.26 -9.68
CA GLU A 230 -2.13 -23.54 -8.42
C GLU A 230 -1.12 -24.19 -7.47
N LEU A 231 -1.05 -25.52 -7.47
CA LEU A 231 -0.05 -26.25 -6.70
C LEU A 231 1.37 -25.94 -7.21
N GLU A 232 1.54 -25.80 -8.52
CA GLU A 232 2.81 -25.43 -9.14
C GLU A 232 3.26 -24.01 -8.71
N ILE A 233 2.36 -23.03 -8.74
CA ILE A 233 2.68 -21.67 -8.25
C ILE A 233 3.03 -21.71 -6.76
N ARG A 234 2.29 -22.46 -5.95
CA ARG A 234 2.63 -22.63 -4.52
C ARG A 234 4.01 -23.26 -4.32
N ARG A 235 4.39 -24.21 -5.17
CA ARG A 235 5.74 -24.81 -5.17
C ARG A 235 6.80 -23.76 -5.49
N LEU A 236 6.62 -22.94 -6.53
CA LEU A 236 7.54 -21.89 -6.90
C LEU A 236 7.68 -20.84 -5.79
N VAL A 237 6.57 -20.43 -5.18
CA VAL A 237 6.57 -19.52 -4.05
C VAL A 237 7.30 -20.12 -2.83
N ALA A 238 7.04 -21.38 -2.50
CA ALA A 238 7.74 -22.08 -1.41
C ALA A 238 9.25 -22.16 -1.65
N GLN A 239 9.67 -22.49 -2.86
CA GLN A 239 11.09 -22.54 -3.25
C GLN A 239 11.75 -21.16 -3.20
N ARG A 240 11.05 -20.12 -3.65
CA ARG A 240 11.53 -18.74 -3.53
C ARG A 240 11.69 -18.31 -2.07
N LEU A 241 10.70 -18.58 -1.22
CA LEU A 241 10.79 -18.31 0.22
C LEU A 241 11.91 -19.09 0.90
N ALA A 242 12.15 -20.34 0.50
CA ALA A 242 13.29 -21.11 0.99
C ALA A 242 14.63 -20.46 0.61
N THR A 243 14.72 -19.90 -0.58
CA THR A 243 15.90 -19.13 -1.03
C THR A 243 16.10 -17.88 -0.20
N VAL A 244 15.01 -17.11 0.07
CA VAL A 244 15.03 -15.92 0.93
C VAL A 244 15.46 -16.30 2.35
N ALA A 245 14.81 -17.30 2.96
CA ALA A 245 15.14 -17.75 4.31
C ALA A 245 16.63 -18.12 4.46
N ARG A 246 17.20 -18.79 3.45
CA ARG A 246 18.61 -19.16 3.45
C ARG A 246 19.56 -17.96 3.28
N ALA A 247 19.22 -17.03 2.38
CA ALA A 247 19.99 -15.82 2.16
C ALA A 247 20.06 -14.95 3.43
N ASP A 248 18.93 -14.80 4.11
CA ASP A 248 18.79 -13.97 5.30
C ASP A 248 19.11 -14.73 6.60
N LYS A 249 19.41 -16.03 6.50
CA LYS A 249 19.63 -16.93 7.64
C LYS A 249 18.46 -16.91 8.64
N ASP A 250 17.24 -16.79 8.13
CA ASP A 250 16.01 -16.65 8.91
C ASP A 250 15.47 -18.03 9.31
N ALA A 251 15.88 -18.51 10.47
CA ALA A 251 15.47 -19.80 11.02
C ALA A 251 13.96 -19.87 11.35
N GLU A 252 13.34 -18.73 11.67
CA GLU A 252 11.89 -18.68 11.94
C GLU A 252 11.09 -18.88 10.65
N LEU A 253 11.45 -18.20 9.56
CA LEU A 253 10.84 -18.40 8.25
C LEU A 253 11.04 -19.83 7.77
N ALA A 254 12.24 -20.38 7.93
CA ALA A 254 12.54 -21.78 7.59
C ALA A 254 11.62 -22.76 8.35
N HIS A 255 11.46 -22.56 9.66
CA HIS A 255 10.56 -23.39 10.49
C HIS A 255 9.09 -23.28 10.03
N GLN A 256 8.63 -22.08 9.75
CA GLN A 256 7.28 -21.85 9.24
C GLN A 256 7.07 -22.52 7.87
N LEU A 257 8.04 -22.41 6.96
CA LEU A 257 7.96 -23.07 5.65
C LEU A 257 7.85 -24.59 5.76
N LEU A 258 8.59 -25.22 6.64
CA LEU A 258 8.45 -26.65 6.89
C LEU A 258 7.04 -27.02 7.34
N SER A 259 6.44 -26.19 8.19
CA SER A 259 5.11 -26.46 8.74
C SER A 259 3.99 -26.31 7.70
N ILE A 260 4.05 -25.30 6.82
CA ILE A 260 2.97 -24.95 5.88
C ILE A 260 3.18 -25.50 4.46
N ALA A 261 4.42 -25.77 4.08
CA ALA A 261 4.80 -26.11 2.70
C ALA A 261 5.96 -27.10 2.60
N GLY A 262 6.24 -27.88 3.63
CA GLY A 262 7.37 -28.82 3.65
C GLY A 262 7.37 -29.79 2.47
N ASN A 263 6.20 -30.27 2.05
CA ASN A 263 6.03 -31.14 0.89
C ASN A 263 6.21 -30.44 -0.48
N LEU A 264 6.32 -29.11 -0.52
CA LEU A 264 6.51 -28.31 -1.74
C LEU A 264 7.96 -27.88 -1.96
N LEU A 265 8.84 -28.06 -0.95
CA LEU A 265 10.23 -27.59 -0.97
C LEU A 265 11.15 -28.44 -1.88
N GLY A 266 10.78 -29.69 -2.16
CA GLY A 266 11.58 -30.59 -2.99
C GLY A 266 12.98 -30.80 -2.39
N ASP A 267 13.99 -30.63 -3.21
CA ASP A 267 15.43 -30.77 -2.85
C ASP A 267 15.95 -29.72 -1.86
N GLN A 268 15.21 -28.63 -1.64
CA GLN A 268 15.58 -27.62 -0.65
C GLN A 268 15.17 -27.98 0.79
N SER A 269 14.38 -29.03 0.97
CA SER A 269 13.80 -29.41 2.27
C SER A 269 14.85 -29.62 3.36
N ASP A 270 15.94 -30.34 3.06
CA ASP A 270 17.00 -30.61 4.04
C ASP A 270 17.74 -29.35 4.46
N ALA A 271 18.05 -28.47 3.50
CA ALA A 271 18.75 -27.21 3.79
C ALA A 271 17.87 -26.27 4.62
N VAL A 272 16.56 -26.25 4.36
CA VAL A 272 15.59 -25.48 5.15
C VAL A 272 15.44 -26.08 6.54
N ALA A 273 15.42 -27.41 6.67
CA ALA A 273 15.38 -28.10 7.97
C ALA A 273 16.62 -27.83 8.83
N GLN A 274 17.81 -27.81 8.22
CA GLN A 274 19.04 -27.44 8.92
C GLN A 274 19.01 -25.98 9.39
N LEU A 275 18.53 -25.06 8.56
CA LEU A 275 18.39 -23.66 8.93
C LEU A 275 17.36 -23.49 10.06
N ALA A 276 16.21 -24.15 9.98
CA ALA A 276 15.18 -24.14 11.02
C ALA A 276 15.67 -24.67 12.37
N ALA A 277 16.65 -25.59 12.35
CA ALA A 277 17.31 -26.11 13.55
C ALA A 277 18.36 -25.15 14.15
N GLY A 278 18.69 -24.05 13.46
CA GLY A 278 19.75 -23.10 13.85
C GLY A 278 19.44 -22.24 15.07
N ALA A 279 20.46 -21.47 15.52
CA ALA A 279 20.42 -20.69 16.77
C ALA A 279 19.57 -19.42 16.74
N ASN A 280 19.23 -18.88 15.56
CA ASN A 280 18.42 -17.66 15.41
C ASN A 280 16.91 -17.97 15.40
N ARG A 281 16.44 -18.76 16.35
CA ARG A 281 15.01 -19.05 16.49
C ARG A 281 14.30 -17.90 17.16
N ALA A 282 13.06 -17.68 16.74
CA ALA A 282 12.16 -16.84 17.49
C ALA A 282 12.02 -17.36 18.92
N ARG A 283 12.10 -16.46 19.88
CA ARG A 283 11.89 -16.76 21.29
C ARG A 283 11.02 -15.69 21.93
N VAL A 284 10.45 -16.01 23.05
CA VAL A 284 9.71 -15.06 23.88
C VAL A 284 10.33 -15.03 25.26
N GLU A 285 10.93 -13.91 25.61
CA GLU A 285 11.43 -13.61 26.93
C GLU A 285 10.37 -12.85 27.74
N ALA A 286 10.31 -13.13 29.02
CA ALA A 286 9.40 -12.45 29.91
C ALA A 286 9.64 -10.94 29.92
N ARG A 287 8.56 -10.16 29.87
CA ARG A 287 8.58 -8.70 30.01
C ARG A 287 9.48 -7.95 29.03
N THR A 288 9.75 -8.54 27.86
CA THR A 288 10.60 -7.95 26.84
C THR A 288 9.78 -7.30 25.73
N VAL A 289 10.02 -6.02 25.52
CA VAL A 289 9.43 -5.20 24.43
C VAL A 289 10.52 -4.87 23.43
N GLY A 290 10.23 -5.03 22.14
CA GLY A 290 11.13 -4.69 21.05
C GLY A 290 10.82 -3.32 20.48
N LEU A 291 11.84 -2.54 20.14
CA LEU A 291 11.73 -1.25 19.48
C LEU A 291 12.55 -1.24 18.18
N LEU A 292 11.87 -1.01 17.07
CA LEU A 292 12.52 -0.70 15.82
C LEU A 292 12.75 0.81 15.72
N LEU A 293 13.97 1.21 15.42
CA LEU A 293 14.37 2.59 15.20
C LEU A 293 14.70 2.82 13.73
N SER A 294 14.28 3.92 13.16
CA SER A 294 14.71 4.35 11.84
C SER A 294 15.77 5.44 11.96
N LEU A 295 16.97 5.17 11.46
CA LEU A 295 18.10 6.11 11.47
C LEU A 295 18.45 6.65 10.07
N ARG A 296 17.54 6.52 9.10
CA ARG A 296 17.76 6.81 7.67
C ARG A 296 18.09 8.26 7.37
N ASN A 297 17.51 9.19 8.10
CA ASN A 297 17.75 10.63 7.93
C ASN A 297 17.59 11.34 9.28
N ASP A 298 17.94 12.63 9.33
CA ASP A 298 17.89 13.42 10.56
C ASP A 298 16.49 13.50 11.17
N LYS A 299 15.44 13.54 10.33
CA LYS A 299 14.06 13.56 10.80
C LYS A 299 13.66 12.26 11.49
N THR A 300 13.93 11.12 10.85
CA THR A 300 13.61 9.80 11.44
C THR A 300 14.48 9.50 12.66
N ARG A 301 15.73 9.95 12.66
CA ARG A 301 16.65 9.81 13.80
C ARG A 301 16.15 10.59 15.02
N ARG A 302 15.71 11.85 14.85
CA ARG A 302 15.13 12.65 15.95
C ARG A 302 13.85 12.02 16.46
N ARG A 303 12.94 11.63 15.57
CA ARG A 303 11.71 10.92 15.97
C ARG A 303 12.02 9.64 16.73
N GLY A 304 12.99 8.86 16.26
CA GLY A 304 13.43 7.63 16.92
C GLY A 304 13.95 7.89 18.32
N ALA A 305 14.73 8.95 18.53
CA ALA A 305 15.21 9.36 19.85
C ALA A 305 14.05 9.77 20.77
N ASP A 306 13.15 10.63 20.28
CA ASP A 306 11.96 11.08 21.04
C ASP A 306 11.07 9.89 21.43
N VAL A 307 10.84 8.95 20.50
CA VAL A 307 10.07 7.72 20.75
C VAL A 307 10.78 6.86 21.80
N ALA A 308 12.08 6.64 21.67
CA ALA A 308 12.85 5.83 22.62
C ALA A 308 12.81 6.41 24.03
N GLU A 309 12.93 7.74 24.17
CA GLU A 309 12.80 8.47 25.44
C GLU A 309 11.41 8.25 26.04
N GLY A 310 10.36 8.42 25.25
CA GLY A 310 8.97 8.18 25.67
C GLY A 310 8.74 6.74 26.10
N ILE A 311 9.27 5.77 25.36
CA ILE A 311 9.20 4.34 25.69
C ILE A 311 9.92 4.04 27.01
N ALA A 312 11.13 4.54 27.17
CA ALA A 312 11.88 4.34 28.41
C ALA A 312 11.12 4.87 29.63
N PHE A 313 10.55 6.07 29.52
CA PHE A 313 9.69 6.64 30.54
C PHE A 313 8.42 5.82 30.79
N GLY A 314 7.72 5.41 29.74
CA GLY A 314 6.48 4.62 29.82
C GLY A 314 6.69 3.22 30.43
N LEU A 315 7.84 2.60 30.17
CA LEU A 315 8.25 1.35 30.79
C LEU A 315 8.82 1.52 32.22
N GLY A 316 9.07 2.74 32.68
CA GLY A 316 9.65 3.03 33.98
C GLY A 316 11.12 2.63 34.10
N LEU A 317 11.87 2.68 33.00
CA LEU A 317 13.29 2.33 32.98
C LEU A 317 14.15 3.45 33.64
N PRO A 318 15.26 3.07 34.32
CA PRO A 318 15.78 1.72 34.57
C PRO A 318 15.15 1.00 35.79
N GLY A 319 14.18 1.59 36.48
CA GLY A 319 13.67 1.11 37.78
C GLY A 319 12.64 -0.01 37.71
N SER A 320 12.13 -0.38 36.52
CA SER A 320 11.13 -1.42 36.35
C SER A 320 11.71 -2.78 35.96
N ALA A 321 10.88 -3.83 36.03
CA ALA A 321 11.22 -5.17 35.57
C ALA A 321 11.10 -5.33 34.04
N ALA A 322 10.74 -4.27 33.32
CA ALA A 322 10.66 -4.27 31.87
C ALA A 322 12.05 -4.35 31.23
N ARG A 323 12.15 -5.09 30.14
CA ARG A 323 13.33 -5.14 29.28
C ARG A 323 12.98 -4.53 27.93
N LEU A 324 13.74 -3.53 27.51
CA LEU A 324 13.66 -2.96 26.17
C LEU A 324 14.84 -3.46 25.35
N VAL A 325 14.56 -4.08 24.21
CA VAL A 325 15.55 -4.40 23.18
C VAL A 325 15.28 -3.53 21.97
N SER A 326 16.33 -2.98 21.38
CA SER A 326 16.18 -2.10 20.20
C SER A 326 17.08 -2.56 19.06
N ARG A 327 16.61 -2.35 17.85
CA ARG A 327 17.37 -2.55 16.60
C ARG A 327 17.08 -1.37 15.69
N ASP A 328 18.01 -1.08 14.80
CA ASP A 328 17.82 -0.07 13.77
C ASP A 328 17.77 -0.70 12.36
N ASP A 329 17.21 0.03 11.42
CA ASP A 329 17.10 -0.35 10.02
C ASP A 329 18.42 -0.12 9.24
N LYS A 330 19.53 0.19 9.92
CA LYS A 330 20.86 0.50 9.37
C LYS A 330 20.80 1.53 8.23
N GLY A 331 19.83 2.41 8.28
CA GLY A 331 19.61 3.46 7.28
C GLY A 331 19.00 2.98 5.95
N SER A 332 18.54 1.72 5.85
CA SER A 332 17.95 1.18 4.63
C SER A 332 16.56 0.55 4.90
N PRO A 333 15.54 0.92 4.08
CA PRO A 333 14.23 0.29 4.16
C PRO A 333 14.25 -1.23 3.97
N ASP A 334 15.19 -1.74 3.16
CA ASP A 334 15.32 -3.17 2.86
C ASP A 334 15.76 -4.01 4.07
N ARG A 335 16.23 -3.34 5.15
CA ARG A 335 16.67 -3.98 6.38
C ARG A 335 15.67 -3.93 7.52
N ILE A 336 14.49 -3.36 7.29
CA ILE A 336 13.42 -3.29 8.29
C ILE A 336 13.01 -4.69 8.73
N GLU A 337 12.81 -5.61 7.78
CA GLU A 337 12.43 -6.99 8.08
C GLU A 337 13.51 -7.73 8.87
N GLU A 338 14.80 -7.59 8.47
CA GLU A 338 15.94 -8.15 9.19
C GLU A 338 15.99 -7.67 10.65
N ALA A 339 15.75 -6.37 10.86
CA ALA A 339 15.77 -5.78 12.20
C ALA A 339 14.58 -6.28 13.06
N LEU A 340 13.40 -6.42 12.49
CA LEU A 340 12.23 -6.99 13.17
C LEU A 340 12.45 -8.47 13.52
N ALA A 341 13.04 -9.25 12.61
CA ALA A 341 13.39 -10.65 12.86
C ALA A 341 14.44 -10.77 13.98
N ALA A 342 15.43 -9.87 14.01
CA ALA A 342 16.42 -9.82 15.09
C ALA A 342 15.79 -9.48 16.45
N LEU A 343 14.82 -8.54 16.51
CA LEU A 343 14.07 -8.25 17.73
C LEU A 343 13.26 -9.47 18.23
N SER A 344 12.67 -10.24 17.31
CA SER A 344 12.00 -11.50 17.62
C SER A 344 12.99 -12.53 18.19
N ALA A 345 14.17 -12.67 17.60
CA ALA A 345 15.23 -13.57 18.08
C ALA A 345 15.81 -13.11 19.43
N ASP A 346 15.82 -11.81 19.74
CA ASP A 346 16.21 -11.25 21.04
C ASP A 346 15.16 -11.48 22.15
N GLY A 347 14.03 -12.08 21.80
CA GLY A 347 12.98 -12.47 22.74
C GLY A 347 11.88 -11.46 22.95
N ALA A 348 11.75 -10.45 22.10
CA ALA A 348 10.63 -9.51 22.19
C ALA A 348 9.30 -10.22 21.93
N SER A 349 8.35 -10.02 22.82
CA SER A 349 7.00 -10.58 22.73
C SER A 349 5.98 -9.62 22.11
N ILE A 350 6.27 -8.33 22.18
CA ILE A 350 5.54 -7.24 21.51
C ILE A 350 6.58 -6.33 20.88
N LEU A 351 6.33 -5.89 19.63
CA LEU A 351 7.20 -4.95 18.93
C LEU A 351 6.53 -3.58 18.87
N ILE A 352 7.33 -2.53 18.89
CA ILE A 352 6.92 -1.14 18.61
C ILE A 352 7.71 -0.67 17.40
N ALA A 353 7.02 -0.18 16.36
CA ALA A 353 7.60 0.22 15.10
C ALA A 353 6.75 1.29 14.40
N GLY A 354 7.18 1.75 13.23
CA GLY A 354 6.35 2.61 12.39
C GLY A 354 6.54 4.09 12.66
N SER A 355 7.76 4.57 12.79
CA SER A 355 8.09 6.00 12.86
C SER A 355 7.77 6.74 11.55
N ASP A 356 7.66 6.01 10.43
CA ASP A 356 7.16 6.48 9.14
C ASP A 356 6.25 5.43 8.48
N THR A 357 5.58 5.81 7.39
CA THR A 357 4.60 4.96 6.70
C THR A 357 5.24 3.72 6.06
N GLN A 358 6.46 3.81 5.56
CA GLN A 358 7.16 2.67 4.94
C GLN A 358 7.52 1.63 6.00
N GLU A 359 8.13 2.07 7.11
CA GLU A 359 8.43 1.22 8.26
C GLU A 359 7.15 0.58 8.81
N ALA A 360 6.07 1.38 9.00
CA ALA A 360 4.78 0.88 9.47
C ALA A 360 4.19 -0.18 8.53
N THR A 361 4.37 -0.02 7.21
CA THR A 361 3.87 -0.98 6.22
C THR A 361 4.59 -2.32 6.31
N VAL A 362 5.93 -2.30 6.35
CA VAL A 362 6.72 -3.53 6.48
C VAL A 362 6.46 -4.19 7.84
N ALA A 363 6.38 -3.41 8.91
CA ALA A 363 6.11 -3.93 10.25
C ALA A 363 4.70 -4.54 10.38
N ALA A 364 3.68 -3.98 9.71
CA ALA A 364 2.34 -4.55 9.65
C ALA A 364 2.34 -5.93 8.95
N MET A 365 3.00 -6.02 7.79
CA MET A 365 3.14 -7.28 7.07
C MET A 365 3.92 -8.33 7.88
N PHE A 366 5.01 -7.90 8.52
CA PHE A 366 5.79 -8.75 9.43
C PHE A 366 4.94 -9.27 10.60
N ALA A 367 4.15 -8.40 11.24
CA ALA A 367 3.25 -8.77 12.32
C ALA A 367 2.34 -9.94 11.96
N GLU A 368 1.65 -9.82 10.81
CA GLU A 368 0.72 -10.83 10.34
C GLU A 368 1.44 -12.10 9.84
N SER A 369 2.57 -11.95 9.16
CA SER A 369 3.33 -13.09 8.62
C SER A 369 4.00 -13.91 9.73
N ARG A 370 4.47 -13.27 10.81
CA ARG A 370 5.18 -13.92 11.91
C ARG A 370 4.31 -14.17 13.15
N GLN A 371 3.06 -13.74 13.12
CA GLN A 371 2.11 -13.84 14.22
C GLN A 371 2.68 -13.26 15.53
N ILE A 372 3.29 -12.07 15.42
CA ILE A 372 3.83 -11.32 16.54
C ILE A 372 3.11 -9.98 16.67
N PRO A 373 2.58 -9.60 17.84
CA PRO A 373 1.89 -8.33 17.99
C PRO A 373 2.85 -7.15 17.82
N VAL A 374 2.47 -6.22 16.94
CA VAL A 374 3.22 -5.00 16.65
C VAL A 374 2.35 -3.78 16.89
N ILE A 375 2.83 -2.84 17.71
CA ILE A 375 2.22 -1.53 17.92
C ILE A 375 2.85 -0.55 16.92
N LEU A 376 2.03 -0.02 16.02
CA LEU A 376 2.46 0.93 15.00
C LEU A 376 2.23 2.37 15.46
N LEU A 377 3.29 3.17 15.38
CA LEU A 377 3.29 4.60 15.70
C LEU A 377 2.68 5.46 14.58
N ARG A 378 2.51 4.88 13.39
CA ARG A 378 1.76 5.44 12.25
C ARG A 378 0.94 4.34 11.59
N PRO A 379 -0.16 4.68 10.93
CA PRO A 379 -0.86 3.73 10.08
C PRO A 379 0.03 3.26 8.92
N PRO A 380 -0.06 1.99 8.53
CA PRO A 380 0.58 1.51 7.32
C PRO A 380 -0.06 2.13 6.07
N ALA A 381 0.58 2.00 4.90
CA ALA A 381 0.00 2.43 3.64
C ALA A 381 -1.40 1.80 3.43
N ARG A 382 -2.30 2.52 2.77
CA ARG A 382 -3.70 2.07 2.58
C ARG A 382 -3.80 0.69 1.94
N SER A 383 -2.90 0.37 1.01
CA SER A 383 -2.79 -0.95 0.36
C SER A 383 -2.45 -2.10 1.33
N ALA A 384 -1.79 -1.80 2.44
CA ALA A 384 -1.40 -2.77 3.46
C ALA A 384 -2.35 -2.83 4.67
N ARG A 385 -3.41 -2.02 4.67
CA ARG A 385 -4.44 -2.04 5.72
C ARG A 385 -5.42 -3.19 5.47
N SER A 386 -5.66 -4.00 6.47
CA SER A 386 -6.61 -5.12 6.39
C SER A 386 -7.53 -5.11 7.61
N ASP A 387 -8.83 -5.18 7.36
CA ASP A 387 -9.85 -5.36 8.41
C ASP A 387 -9.71 -6.71 9.12
N LYS A 388 -8.95 -7.64 8.53
CA LYS A 388 -8.67 -8.97 9.09
C LYS A 388 -7.35 -9.03 9.85
N ALA A 389 -6.64 -7.90 10.00
CA ALA A 389 -5.40 -7.86 10.76
C ALA A 389 -5.62 -8.33 12.20
N ARG A 390 -4.75 -9.23 12.67
CA ARG A 390 -4.84 -9.82 14.02
C ARG A 390 -3.72 -9.37 14.94
N PHE A 391 -2.55 -9.14 14.38
CA PHE A 391 -1.33 -8.87 15.14
C PHE A 391 -0.86 -7.42 15.00
N THR A 392 -1.53 -6.63 14.15
CA THR A 392 -1.21 -5.23 13.90
C THR A 392 -2.10 -4.31 14.74
N PHE A 393 -1.49 -3.47 15.56
CA PHE A 393 -2.17 -2.50 16.42
C PHE A 393 -1.71 -1.09 16.10
N VAL A 394 -2.60 -0.19 15.72
CA VAL A 394 -2.25 1.17 15.30
C VAL A 394 -2.60 2.16 16.39
N ILE A 395 -1.59 2.88 16.89
CA ILE A 395 -1.80 3.96 17.86
C ILE A 395 -1.53 5.34 17.25
N GLY A 396 -0.95 5.42 16.06
CA GLY A 396 -0.67 6.66 15.36
C GLY A 396 -1.88 7.23 14.64
N LEU A 397 -1.82 8.52 14.35
CA LEU A 397 -2.81 9.23 13.55
C LEU A 397 -2.47 9.13 12.07
N ASP A 398 -3.51 9.10 11.23
CA ASP A 398 -3.32 9.22 9.79
C ASP A 398 -2.92 10.67 9.44
N PRO A 399 -1.79 10.90 8.78
CA PRO A 399 -1.41 12.24 8.34
C PRO A 399 -2.47 12.93 7.49
N ASP A 400 -3.20 12.17 6.66
CA ASP A 400 -4.27 12.70 5.82
C ASP A 400 -5.44 13.26 6.64
N ASP A 401 -5.77 12.65 7.77
CA ASP A 401 -6.84 13.13 8.66
C ASP A 401 -6.42 14.43 9.36
N ILE A 402 -5.15 14.52 9.77
CA ILE A 402 -4.58 15.72 10.38
C ILE A 402 -4.62 16.87 9.40
N GLU A 403 -4.10 16.65 8.19
CA GLU A 403 -4.09 17.65 7.13
C GLU A 403 -5.50 18.12 6.77
N SER A 404 -6.44 17.20 6.62
CA SER A 404 -7.85 17.50 6.30
C SER A 404 -8.51 18.37 7.38
N ALA A 405 -8.26 18.08 8.65
CA ALA A 405 -8.77 18.87 9.76
C ALA A 405 -8.20 20.30 9.77
N LEU A 406 -6.91 20.45 9.48
CA LEU A 406 -6.24 21.75 9.42
C LEU A 406 -6.69 22.57 8.20
N ILE A 407 -6.82 21.96 7.03
CA ILE A 407 -7.38 22.59 5.82
C ILE A 407 -8.78 23.13 6.11
N THR A 408 -9.64 22.30 6.69
CA THR A 408 -11.02 22.68 7.04
C THR A 408 -11.02 23.89 7.99
N ALA A 409 -10.17 23.87 9.01
CA ALA A 409 -10.08 24.95 9.97
C ALA A 409 -9.56 26.27 9.38
N LEU A 410 -8.59 26.21 8.47
CA LEU A 410 -8.08 27.40 7.77
C LEU A 410 -9.10 27.97 6.79
N THR A 411 -9.73 27.11 5.99
CA THR A 411 -10.76 27.51 5.02
C THR A 411 -11.97 28.14 5.70
N ALA A 412 -12.43 27.57 6.84
CA ALA A 412 -13.49 28.16 7.65
C ALA A 412 -13.15 29.57 8.19
N ARG A 413 -11.86 29.93 8.29
CA ARG A 413 -11.36 31.26 8.65
C ARG A 413 -11.13 32.17 7.45
N GLY A 414 -11.54 31.76 6.25
CA GLY A 414 -11.38 32.54 5.03
C GLY A 414 -9.96 32.52 4.46
N ALA A 415 -9.12 31.56 4.85
CA ALA A 415 -7.80 31.35 4.26
C ALA A 415 -7.91 30.49 3.00
N SER A 416 -7.82 31.11 1.83
CA SER A 416 -7.79 30.41 0.53
C SER A 416 -7.15 31.33 -0.52
N PRO A 417 -6.33 30.79 -1.43
CA PRO A 417 -5.76 29.43 -1.43
C PRO A 417 -4.73 29.23 -0.31
N LEU A 418 -4.37 27.96 -0.06
CA LEU A 418 -3.41 27.59 0.98
C LEU A 418 -2.04 27.24 0.38
N ALA A 419 -0.98 27.48 1.17
CA ALA A 419 0.34 26.88 0.96
C ALA A 419 0.63 25.84 2.05
N LEU A 420 1.41 24.84 1.69
CA LEU A 420 1.92 23.83 2.60
C LEU A 420 3.43 23.97 2.73
N LEU A 421 3.92 24.04 3.95
CA LEU A 421 5.33 23.99 4.27
C LEU A 421 5.71 22.63 4.82
N VAL A 422 6.69 21.97 4.19
CA VAL A 422 7.18 20.64 4.57
C VAL A 422 8.69 20.61 4.72
N ASP A 423 9.20 19.60 5.42
CA ASP A 423 10.63 19.32 5.43
C ASP A 423 11.10 18.83 4.04
N GLU A 424 12.37 19.06 3.74
CA GLU A 424 13.00 18.54 2.52
C GLU A 424 13.64 17.15 2.76
N PRO A 425 13.66 16.31 1.73
CA PRO A 425 13.08 16.48 0.40
C PRO A 425 11.54 16.47 0.44
N ILE A 426 10.90 17.24 -0.45
CA ILE A 426 9.44 17.30 -0.54
C ILE A 426 8.90 15.91 -0.91
N PRO A 427 8.09 15.26 -0.06
CA PRO A 427 7.59 13.92 -0.36
C PRO A 427 6.57 13.96 -1.51
N PRO A 428 6.53 12.90 -2.35
CA PRO A 428 5.46 12.75 -3.31
C PRO A 428 4.12 12.64 -2.58
N ARG A 429 3.11 13.38 -3.06
CA ARG A 429 1.79 13.44 -2.43
C ARG A 429 0.67 13.53 -3.44
N ALA A 430 -0.50 13.07 -3.06
CA ALA A 430 -1.70 13.25 -3.86
C ALA A 430 -2.06 14.75 -3.95
N PRO A 431 -2.47 15.26 -5.12
CA PRO A 431 -2.92 16.63 -5.27
C PRO A 431 -4.14 16.90 -4.38
N ARG A 432 -4.15 18.07 -3.73
CA ARG A 432 -5.32 18.59 -2.99
C ARG A 432 -5.67 19.95 -3.56
N PRO A 433 -6.92 20.17 -3.98
CA PRO A 433 -7.32 21.40 -4.66
C PRO A 433 -7.19 22.65 -3.78
N GLU A 434 -7.26 22.48 -2.46
CA GLU A 434 -7.13 23.60 -1.51
C GLU A 434 -5.68 24.09 -1.35
N ILE A 435 -4.70 23.23 -1.66
CA ILE A 435 -3.26 23.51 -1.52
C ILE A 435 -2.72 23.91 -2.89
N ALA A 436 -2.58 25.22 -3.11
CA ALA A 436 -2.08 25.75 -4.36
C ALA A 436 -0.55 25.64 -4.49
N HIS A 437 0.19 25.65 -3.38
CA HIS A 437 1.64 25.64 -3.36
C HIS A 437 2.19 24.72 -2.26
N VAL A 438 3.26 23.98 -2.58
CA VAL A 438 4.04 23.21 -1.61
C VAL A 438 5.46 23.77 -1.61
N ARG A 439 6.00 24.09 -0.43
CA ARG A 439 7.36 24.61 -0.24
C ARG A 439 8.15 23.78 0.75
N GLY A 440 9.43 23.63 0.46
CA GLY A 440 10.41 23.08 1.40
C GLY A 440 10.97 24.11 2.36
N CYS A 441 11.67 23.65 3.38
CA CYS A 441 12.27 24.50 4.42
C CYS A 441 13.29 25.51 3.89
N ARG A 442 14.03 25.21 2.82
CA ARG A 442 14.97 26.15 2.19
C ARG A 442 14.28 27.38 1.62
N GLU A 443 13.02 27.21 1.21
CA GLU A 443 12.20 28.28 0.67
C GLU A 443 11.38 29.01 1.75
N ALA A 444 11.43 28.58 3.00
CA ALA A 444 10.65 29.14 4.10
C ALA A 444 10.95 30.62 4.36
N ALA A 445 12.19 31.05 4.11
CA ALA A 445 12.60 32.47 4.22
C ALA A 445 12.18 33.32 3.02
N ALA A 446 11.73 32.71 1.91
CA ALA A 446 11.29 33.46 0.75
C ALA A 446 9.93 34.13 1.01
N SER A 447 9.67 35.23 0.29
CA SER A 447 8.40 35.95 0.41
C SER A 447 7.21 35.07 0.02
N TRP A 448 6.18 35.05 0.86
CA TRP A 448 4.88 34.41 0.60
C TRP A 448 3.95 35.27 -0.26
N LYS A 449 4.24 36.58 -0.36
CA LYS A 449 3.41 37.56 -1.09
C LYS A 449 3.20 37.19 -2.57
N PRO A 450 4.23 36.77 -3.34
CA PRO A 450 4.04 36.43 -4.74
C PRO A 450 3.13 35.22 -4.97
N LEU A 451 2.92 34.38 -3.97
CA LEU A 451 2.06 33.22 -4.06
C LEU A 451 0.57 33.54 -3.91
N GLY A 452 0.22 34.72 -3.43
CA GLY A 452 -1.17 35.12 -3.23
C GLY A 452 -1.97 34.24 -2.26
N VAL A 453 -1.31 33.50 -1.36
CA VAL A 453 -1.97 32.58 -0.43
C VAL A 453 -2.63 33.29 0.73
N GLY A 454 -3.76 32.75 1.21
CA GLY A 454 -4.48 33.26 2.39
C GLY A 454 -4.00 32.65 3.70
N GLY A 455 -3.36 31.46 3.63
CA GLY A 455 -2.86 30.76 4.82
C GLY A 455 -1.80 29.70 4.52
N ILE A 456 -1.13 29.23 5.57
CA ILE A 456 -0.04 28.27 5.49
C ILE A 456 -0.32 27.11 6.44
N LEU A 457 -0.28 25.88 5.92
CA LEU A 457 -0.14 24.66 6.70
C LEU A 457 1.34 24.43 7.00
N LEU A 458 1.65 24.17 8.27
CA LEU A 458 3.00 23.98 8.78
C LEU A 458 3.17 22.51 9.18
N GLU A 459 3.82 21.72 8.33
CA GLU A 459 4.15 20.31 8.55
C GLU A 459 5.67 20.08 8.54
N ALA A 460 6.39 20.99 9.14
CA ALA A 460 7.84 21.02 9.14
C ALA A 460 8.38 21.10 10.58
N GLN A 461 9.69 20.87 10.72
CA GLN A 461 10.38 20.95 12.01
C GLN A 461 10.33 22.37 12.60
N PRO A 462 10.47 22.52 13.93
CA PRO A 462 10.31 23.79 14.63
C PRO A 462 11.17 24.94 14.09
N ASP A 463 12.42 24.67 13.66
CA ASP A 463 13.30 25.70 13.10
C ASP A 463 12.77 26.26 11.77
N CYS A 464 12.31 25.36 10.91
CA CYS A 464 11.68 25.71 9.64
C CYS A 464 10.38 26.51 9.86
N VAL A 465 9.57 26.07 10.81
CA VAL A 465 8.33 26.74 11.20
C VAL A 465 8.60 28.15 11.71
N ARG A 466 9.62 28.34 12.57
CA ARG A 466 10.01 29.67 13.06
C ARG A 466 10.37 30.64 11.91
N ALA A 467 11.17 30.15 10.95
CA ALA A 467 11.52 30.94 9.77
C ALA A 467 10.27 31.35 8.95
N ALA A 468 9.35 30.40 8.75
CA ALA A 468 8.09 30.66 8.05
C ALA A 468 7.19 31.65 8.80
N VAL A 469 7.08 31.55 10.12
CA VAL A 469 6.32 32.47 10.96
C VAL A 469 6.85 33.90 10.83
N VAL A 470 8.17 34.10 10.93
CA VAL A 470 8.82 35.40 10.78
C VAL A 470 8.55 35.97 9.38
N SER A 471 8.73 35.20 8.32
CA SER A 471 8.54 35.65 6.94
C SER A 471 7.09 35.91 6.57
N SER A 472 6.12 35.28 7.23
CA SER A 472 4.68 35.43 7.00
C SER A 472 4.04 36.54 7.84
N ALA A 473 4.66 36.97 8.94
CA ALA A 473 4.11 37.94 9.88
C ALA A 473 3.67 39.25 9.23
N PRO A 474 4.44 39.89 8.31
CA PRO A 474 4.03 41.13 7.66
C PRO A 474 2.76 41.01 6.82
N LEU A 475 2.44 39.77 6.35
CA LEU A 475 1.31 39.50 5.47
C LEU A 475 0.04 39.10 6.24
N ARG A 476 0.11 38.94 7.55
CA ARG A 476 -0.99 38.52 8.42
C ARG A 476 -1.66 37.23 7.96
N LEU A 477 -0.88 36.29 7.43
CA LEU A 477 -1.38 34.99 6.95
C LEU A 477 -1.93 34.16 8.11
N LYS A 478 -2.97 33.39 7.84
CA LYS A 478 -3.50 32.40 8.79
C LYS A 478 -2.56 31.20 8.84
N LEU A 479 -2.20 30.76 10.04
CA LEU A 479 -1.26 29.66 10.23
C LEU A 479 -1.94 28.46 10.90
N ALA A 480 -1.62 27.26 10.42
CA ALA A 480 -2.05 26.02 11.03
C ALA A 480 -0.86 25.07 11.21
N ALA A 481 -0.72 24.49 12.39
CA ALA A 481 0.37 23.58 12.72
C ALA A 481 -0.10 22.14 12.86
N GLY A 482 0.62 21.21 12.24
CA GLY A 482 0.52 19.78 12.51
C GLY A 482 1.18 19.40 13.85
N PHE A 483 1.15 18.12 14.19
CA PHE A 483 1.70 17.63 15.47
C PHE A 483 3.23 17.73 15.58
N GLU A 484 3.94 17.77 14.46
CA GLU A 484 5.41 17.84 14.44
C GLU A 484 5.94 19.25 14.66
N SER A 485 5.08 20.25 14.50
CA SER A 485 5.41 21.66 14.69
C SER A 485 5.17 22.07 16.13
N ASP A 486 6.10 22.82 16.72
CA ASP A 486 5.92 23.34 18.08
C ASP A 486 4.84 24.43 18.11
N PRO A 487 3.66 24.18 18.71
CA PRO A 487 2.60 25.17 18.75
C PRO A 487 2.91 26.37 19.65
N ALA A 488 3.86 26.25 20.59
CA ALA A 488 4.25 27.32 21.49
C ALA A 488 4.96 28.49 20.76
N GLY A 489 5.55 28.20 19.59
CA GLY A 489 6.21 29.21 18.75
C GLY A 489 5.26 29.98 17.84
N LEU A 490 3.98 29.63 17.75
CA LEU A 490 3.03 30.24 16.82
C LEU A 490 2.38 31.50 17.41
N PRO A 491 2.06 32.51 16.57
CA PRO A 491 1.36 33.71 17.01
C PRO A 491 -0.10 33.39 17.44
N SER A 492 -0.63 34.24 18.34
CA SER A 492 -2.04 34.19 18.74
C SER A 492 -2.97 34.25 17.52
N GLY A 493 -4.06 33.47 17.51
CA GLY A 493 -4.96 33.33 16.37
C GLY A 493 -4.55 32.27 15.35
N SER A 494 -3.35 31.67 15.49
CA SER A 494 -2.99 30.47 14.75
C SER A 494 -3.79 29.25 15.28
N VAL A 495 -3.85 28.18 14.51
CA VAL A 495 -4.51 26.94 14.92
C VAL A 495 -3.51 25.79 14.98
N ALA A 496 -3.75 24.85 15.86
CA ALA A 496 -2.94 23.65 15.99
C ALA A 496 -3.81 22.39 16.03
N ALA A 497 -3.35 21.32 15.39
CA ALA A 497 -3.96 20.02 15.54
C ALA A 497 -3.82 19.53 16.98
N SER A 498 -4.86 18.92 17.52
CA SER A 498 -4.86 18.33 18.85
C SER A 498 -5.54 16.96 18.88
N ALA A 499 -5.05 16.06 19.72
CA ALA A 499 -5.63 14.75 19.94
C ALA A 499 -5.48 14.35 21.42
N GLY A 500 -6.59 14.04 22.06
CA GLY A 500 -6.61 13.75 23.48
C GLY A 500 -6.06 14.92 24.31
N LEU A 501 -5.09 14.64 25.17
CA LEU A 501 -4.40 15.65 25.99
C LEU A 501 -3.29 16.39 25.25
N TYR A 502 -2.92 15.95 24.04
CA TYR A 502 -1.86 16.57 23.26
C TYR A 502 -2.42 17.69 22.35
N PRO A 503 -1.79 18.84 22.14
CA PRO A 503 -0.52 19.27 22.75
C PRO A 503 -0.66 19.58 24.25
N ILE A 504 0.23 18.98 25.03
CA ILE A 504 0.23 19.13 26.50
C ILE A 504 0.51 20.59 26.90
N ALA A 505 1.29 21.32 26.09
CA ALA A 505 1.61 22.73 26.30
C ALA A 505 0.39 23.67 26.30
N LEU A 506 -0.78 23.22 25.79
CA LEU A 506 -2.00 24.02 25.69
C LEU A 506 -2.95 23.87 26.92
N GLY A 507 -2.44 23.40 28.06
CA GLY A 507 -3.16 23.51 29.33
C GLY A 507 -3.70 22.23 29.95
N SER A 508 -3.45 21.06 29.35
CA SER A 508 -3.78 19.78 29.98
C SER A 508 -2.66 19.32 30.93
N LYS A 509 -3.01 18.86 32.13
CA LYS A 509 -2.04 18.35 33.13
C LYS A 509 -2.39 16.88 33.48
N PRO A 510 -1.95 15.88 32.70
CA PRO A 510 -2.12 14.50 33.09
C PRO A 510 -1.29 14.18 34.33
N ARG A 511 -1.78 13.30 35.22
CA ARG A 511 -1.07 12.91 36.45
C ARG A 511 0.37 12.41 36.20
N ALA A 512 0.57 11.66 35.13
CA ALA A 512 1.90 11.17 34.78
C ALA A 512 2.87 12.28 34.32
N LEU A 513 2.38 13.47 33.96
CA LEU A 513 3.22 14.59 33.56
C LEU A 513 4.07 15.14 34.72
N GLU A 514 3.58 15.07 35.94
CA GLU A 514 4.37 15.47 37.11
C GLU A 514 5.63 14.62 37.27
N GLY A 515 5.52 13.30 36.97
CA GLY A 515 6.66 12.41 36.93
C GLY A 515 7.69 12.79 35.87
N TRP A 516 7.20 13.16 34.67
CA TRP A 516 8.03 13.64 33.57
C TRP A 516 8.77 14.95 33.93
N LEU A 517 8.02 15.93 34.42
CA LEU A 517 8.57 17.25 34.76
C LEU A 517 9.56 17.26 35.96
N LYS A 518 9.62 16.16 36.73
CA LYS A 518 10.68 15.99 37.73
C LYS A 518 12.06 15.76 37.13
N THR A 519 12.13 15.23 35.94
CA THR A 519 13.38 14.86 35.26
C THR A 519 13.64 15.65 33.98
N HIS A 520 12.62 16.34 33.45
CA HIS A 520 12.69 17.09 32.20
C HIS A 520 12.19 18.52 32.39
N ALA A 521 12.88 19.47 31.81
CA ALA A 521 12.56 20.90 31.96
C ALA A 521 11.34 21.35 31.14
N SER A 522 10.90 20.56 30.15
CA SER A 522 9.80 20.88 29.25
C SER A 522 8.79 19.73 29.11
N PRO A 523 7.55 20.02 28.73
CA PRO A 523 6.59 18.99 28.37
C PRO A 523 7.10 18.10 27.21
N PRO A 524 6.68 16.83 27.15
CA PRO A 524 7.10 15.92 26.09
C PRO A 524 6.55 16.37 24.74
N GLY A 525 7.34 16.21 23.69
CA GLY A 525 6.91 16.35 22.31
C GLY A 525 5.92 15.26 21.87
N PHE A 526 5.35 15.41 20.69
CA PHE A 526 4.35 14.42 20.18
C PHE A 526 4.91 13.00 20.13
N TRP A 527 6.09 12.83 19.57
CA TRP A 527 6.70 11.50 19.41
C TRP A 527 7.09 10.87 20.74
N THR A 528 7.54 11.68 21.70
CA THR A 528 7.81 11.23 23.07
C THR A 528 6.51 10.79 23.77
N ALA A 529 5.43 11.59 23.63
CA ALA A 529 4.13 11.25 24.19
C ALA A 529 3.55 9.97 23.57
N LEU A 530 3.67 9.83 22.24
CA LEU A 530 3.22 8.65 21.51
C LEU A 530 4.03 7.40 21.86
N GLY A 531 5.36 7.53 21.99
CA GLY A 531 6.24 6.47 22.45
C GLY A 531 5.88 5.98 23.85
N ARG A 532 5.59 6.91 24.77
CA ARG A 532 5.11 6.59 26.11
C ARG A 532 3.78 5.82 26.07
N ASP A 533 2.84 6.24 25.25
CA ASP A 533 1.55 5.57 25.12
C ASP A 533 1.71 4.15 24.55
N ALA A 534 2.59 3.97 23.54
CA ALA A 534 2.96 2.65 23.02
C ALA A 534 3.52 1.74 24.14
N ALA A 535 4.42 2.31 24.95
CA ALA A 535 5.09 1.57 26.00
C ALA A 535 4.15 1.08 27.11
N VAL A 536 3.22 1.92 27.57
CA VAL A 536 2.29 1.52 28.62
C VAL A 536 1.31 0.46 28.15
N LEU A 537 0.88 0.51 26.89
CA LEU A 537 0.06 -0.53 26.27
C LEU A 537 0.87 -1.84 26.09
N ALA A 538 2.08 -1.74 25.56
CA ALA A 538 2.97 -2.90 25.41
C ALA A 538 3.25 -3.55 26.75
N TRP A 539 3.52 -2.74 27.78
CA TRP A 539 3.76 -3.24 29.15
C TRP A 539 2.57 -4.01 29.70
N ALA A 540 1.35 -3.48 29.54
CA ALA A 540 0.14 -4.20 29.93
C ALA A 540 0.00 -5.54 29.19
N GLY A 541 0.38 -5.60 27.92
CA GLY A 541 0.38 -6.84 27.14
C GLY A 541 1.39 -7.88 27.61
N VAL A 542 2.63 -7.47 27.95
CA VAL A 542 3.68 -8.41 28.35
C VAL A 542 3.61 -8.85 29.80
N GLN A 543 2.96 -8.07 30.69
CA GLN A 543 2.79 -8.43 32.09
C GLN A 543 2.04 -9.75 32.31
N SER A 544 1.12 -10.11 31.41
CA SER A 544 0.34 -11.33 31.46
C SER A 544 1.10 -12.59 31.07
N LEU A 545 2.31 -12.43 30.50
CA LEU A 545 3.11 -13.56 30.03
C LEU A 545 3.79 -14.30 31.18
N PRO A 546 3.98 -15.63 31.06
CA PRO A 546 4.74 -16.41 32.01
C PRO A 546 6.14 -15.84 32.25
N PRO A 547 6.67 -15.91 33.49
CA PRO A 547 7.95 -15.26 33.84
C PRO A 547 9.20 -15.90 33.25
N ARG A 548 9.09 -17.12 32.73
CA ARG A 548 10.23 -17.82 32.08
C ARG A 548 10.16 -17.64 30.58
N GLY A 549 11.30 -17.41 29.94
CA GLY A 549 11.42 -17.39 28.49
C GLY A 549 11.18 -18.77 27.86
N THR A 550 10.91 -18.81 26.56
CA THR A 550 10.76 -20.04 25.78
C THR A 550 11.30 -19.87 24.36
N GLU A 551 11.87 -20.96 23.83
CA GLU A 551 12.28 -21.10 22.43
C GLU A 551 11.47 -22.21 21.73
N ASP A 552 10.59 -22.88 22.44
CA ASP A 552 9.70 -23.87 21.83
C ASP A 552 8.71 -23.19 20.89
N PRO A 553 8.66 -23.59 19.60
CA PRO A 553 7.86 -22.90 18.60
C PRO A 553 6.36 -22.86 18.89
N GLN A 554 5.81 -23.92 19.49
CA GLN A 554 4.40 -23.97 19.84
C GLN A 554 4.11 -23.03 21.02
N GLU A 555 4.99 -23.04 22.01
CA GLU A 555 4.87 -22.14 23.17
C GLU A 555 5.13 -20.68 22.78
N VAL A 556 6.09 -20.38 21.88
CA VAL A 556 6.30 -19.05 21.32
C VAL A 556 5.02 -18.53 20.65
N THR A 557 4.40 -19.36 19.81
CA THR A 557 3.14 -19.01 19.14
C THR A 557 2.01 -18.76 20.15
N ALA A 558 1.87 -19.64 21.15
CA ALA A 558 0.86 -19.48 22.20
C ALA A 558 1.08 -18.21 23.02
N ARG A 559 2.32 -17.87 23.37
CA ARG A 559 2.65 -16.64 24.13
C ARG A 559 2.44 -15.38 23.30
N ARG A 560 2.73 -15.39 22.02
CA ARG A 560 2.43 -14.27 21.11
C ARG A 560 0.93 -14.05 20.98
N ALA A 561 0.15 -15.14 20.89
CA ALA A 561 -1.32 -15.06 20.90
C ALA A 561 -1.84 -14.51 22.23
N LEU A 562 -1.27 -14.91 23.37
CA LEU A 562 -1.62 -14.38 24.69
C LEU A 562 -1.25 -12.90 24.79
N ALA A 563 -0.06 -12.49 24.36
CA ALA A 563 0.36 -11.09 24.32
C ALA A 563 -0.58 -10.25 23.45
N THR A 564 -1.00 -10.79 22.29
CA THR A 564 -1.97 -10.15 21.38
C THR A 564 -3.31 -9.92 22.08
N SER A 565 -3.88 -10.96 22.70
CA SER A 565 -5.16 -10.86 23.44
C SER A 565 -5.06 -9.90 24.64
N SER A 566 -3.94 -9.93 25.35
CA SER A 566 -3.71 -9.02 26.48
C SER A 566 -3.57 -7.57 26.02
N LEU A 567 -2.88 -7.32 24.90
CA LEU A 567 -2.76 -6.00 24.30
C LEU A 567 -4.11 -5.47 23.81
N GLU A 568 -4.95 -6.32 23.20
CA GLU A 568 -6.29 -5.99 22.74
C GLU A 568 -7.20 -5.48 23.88
N ASN A 569 -7.04 -6.06 25.06
CA ASN A 569 -7.80 -5.72 26.25
C ASN A 569 -7.07 -4.75 27.21
N ALA A 570 -5.86 -4.32 26.86
CA ALA A 570 -5.07 -3.42 27.69
C ALA A 570 -5.78 -2.09 27.91
N GLN A 571 -5.72 -1.61 29.16
CA GLN A 571 -6.23 -0.30 29.55
C GLN A 571 -5.13 0.50 30.23
N ALA A 572 -4.96 1.75 29.81
CA ALA A 572 -3.98 2.67 30.34
C ALA A 572 -4.43 4.14 30.21
N ASP A 573 -3.88 5.00 31.04
CA ASP A 573 -4.05 6.45 30.86
C ASP A 573 -3.08 6.93 29.77
N LEU A 574 -3.63 7.26 28.60
CA LEU A 574 -2.87 7.70 27.43
C LEU A 574 -2.82 9.22 27.35
N TRP A 575 -1.73 9.75 26.77
CA TRP A 575 -1.54 11.19 26.61
C TRP A 575 -2.05 11.70 25.28
N THR A 576 -2.01 10.88 24.25
CA THR A 576 -2.32 11.28 22.87
C THR A 576 -3.74 10.91 22.44
N THR A 577 -4.56 10.35 23.33
CA THR A 577 -5.97 10.03 23.09
C THR A 577 -6.75 9.99 24.41
N GLU A 578 -8.07 10.17 24.36
CA GLU A 578 -8.97 9.97 25.49
C GLU A 578 -9.36 8.48 25.66
N ALA A 579 -9.13 7.66 24.65
CA ALA A 579 -9.35 6.22 24.74
C ALA A 579 -8.39 5.59 25.75
N LYS A 580 -8.86 4.61 26.49
CA LYS A 580 -8.06 3.90 27.49
C LYS A 580 -7.24 2.75 26.92
N GLY A 581 -7.54 2.30 25.70
CA GLY A 581 -6.91 1.18 25.01
C GLY A 581 -7.66 0.81 23.75
N PHE A 582 -7.33 -0.32 23.17
CA PHE A 582 -7.89 -0.78 21.90
C PHE A 582 -9.36 -1.25 22.01
N ALA A 583 -9.78 -1.75 23.15
CA ALA A 583 -11.16 -2.18 23.43
C ALA A 583 -11.72 -3.15 22.36
N GLY A 584 -10.92 -4.10 21.91
CA GLY A 584 -11.26 -5.06 20.85
C GLY A 584 -11.00 -4.57 19.42
N ALA A 585 -10.72 -3.30 19.21
CA ALA A 585 -10.30 -2.78 17.91
C ALA A 585 -8.81 -3.02 17.65
N ARG A 586 -8.36 -2.79 16.42
CA ARG A 586 -6.93 -2.83 16.04
C ARG A 586 -6.33 -1.44 15.87
N THR A 587 -7.17 -0.43 15.85
CA THR A 587 -6.75 0.98 15.78
C THR A 587 -7.36 1.71 16.96
N LEU A 588 -6.54 2.47 17.67
CA LEU A 588 -7.04 3.32 18.76
C LEU A 588 -8.00 4.36 18.19
N PRO A 589 -9.22 4.48 18.75
CA PRO A 589 -10.13 5.55 18.35
C PRO A 589 -9.49 6.90 18.69
N ARG A 590 -9.39 7.75 17.68
CA ARG A 590 -8.81 9.08 17.82
C ARG A 590 -9.61 10.10 17.02
N THR A 591 -9.86 11.23 17.63
CA THR A 591 -10.45 12.39 16.95
C THR A 591 -9.41 13.47 16.86
N VAL A 592 -9.07 13.87 15.64
CA VAL A 592 -8.26 15.07 15.41
C VAL A 592 -9.20 16.26 15.56
N THR A 593 -8.90 17.12 16.50
CA THR A 593 -9.57 18.42 16.68
C THR A 593 -8.58 19.54 16.38
N VAL A 594 -9.09 20.73 16.12
CA VAL A 594 -8.25 21.91 15.89
C VAL A 594 -8.51 22.91 16.99
N ARG A 595 -7.45 23.34 17.65
CA ARG A 595 -7.52 24.34 18.73
C ARG A 595 -6.89 25.66 18.26
N GLU A 596 -7.49 26.77 18.65
CA GLU A 596 -6.90 28.08 18.46
C GLU A 596 -5.87 28.34 19.56
N ILE A 597 -4.74 28.94 19.16
CA ILE A 597 -3.68 29.35 20.07
C ILE A 597 -4.04 30.70 20.60
N SER A 598 -4.44 30.74 21.88
CA SER A 598 -4.62 31.97 22.67
C SER A 598 -3.39 32.15 23.58
N ARG A 599 -2.78 33.30 23.54
CA ARG A 599 -1.76 33.70 24.53
C ARG A 599 -2.40 34.41 25.67
#